data_9205e9db16bbf2c1b3fb04302f4e2a15
#
_entry.id   9205e9db16bbf2c1b3fb04302f4e2a15
#
_cell.length_a   1.000
_cell.length_b   1.000
_cell.length_c   1.000
_cell.angle_alpha   90.00
_cell.angle_beta   90.00
_cell.angle_gamma   90.00
#
_symmetry.space_group_name_H-M   'P 1'
#
loop_
_entity.id
_entity.type
_entity.pdbx_description
1 polymer ?
#
loop_
_entity_poly.entity_id
_entity_poly.type
_entity_poly.pdbx_seq_one_letter_code
_entity_poly.pdbx_strand_id
1 'polypeptide(L)'
;MKSKKDTSPVRSRDKVIQSLYEIDLSGSDVKEILKDLSLQSRYPHFKDFLVGVTNSKSDIDETLTNFMERDISSLDPIERNTLRLAAYEMLFTETDVPIIINESIRLTKKYGSADGHKYVNAVLDKMYKSKFEKTE
;
A
#
# COMPACT_ATOMS: atom_id res chain seq x y z
N MET A 1 2.66 31.48 10.53
CA MET A 1 2.05 30.31 11.15
C MET A 1 2.65 29.03 10.60
N LYS A 2 2.97 28.12 11.47
CA LYS A 2 3.57 26.86 11.06
C LYS A 2 2.53 25.88 10.58
N SER A 3 2.83 25.18 9.50
CA SER A 3 2.05 24.04 9.10
C SER A 3 2.27 22.90 10.09
N LYS A 4 1.20 22.30 10.53
CA LYS A 4 1.31 21.11 11.36
C LYS A 4 1.75 19.93 10.54
N LYS A 5 2.67 19.14 11.08
CA LYS A 5 2.98 17.85 10.51
C LYS A 5 1.78 16.94 10.72
N ASP A 6 1.49 16.15 9.71
CA ASP A 6 0.49 15.11 9.86
C ASP A 6 1.22 13.85 10.28
N THR A 7 1.23 13.58 11.59
CA THR A 7 1.95 12.43 12.12
C THR A 7 1.19 11.12 11.93
N SER A 8 -0.07 11.20 11.52
CA SER A 8 -0.85 10.00 11.26
C SER A 8 -0.37 9.32 9.99
N PRO A 9 -0.28 7.99 9.97
CA PRO A 9 0.06 7.30 8.74
C PRO A 9 -1.04 7.32 7.69
N VAL A 10 -2.25 7.76 8.05
CA VAL A 10 -3.38 7.77 7.11
C VAL A 10 -3.07 8.59 5.86
N ARG A 11 -2.68 9.85 6.04
CA ARG A 11 -2.38 10.70 4.89
C ARG A 11 -1.11 10.31 4.18
N SER A 12 -0.16 9.74 4.91
CA SER A 12 1.04 9.20 4.28
C SER A 12 0.66 8.08 3.31
N ARG A 13 -0.30 7.23 3.69
CA ARG A 13 -0.76 6.16 2.80
C ARG A 13 -1.39 6.70 1.54
N ASP A 14 -2.19 7.77 1.65
CA ASP A 14 -2.78 8.42 0.48
C ASP A 14 -1.69 8.88 -0.48
N LYS A 15 -0.66 9.54 0.04
CA LYS A 15 0.43 10.03 -0.79
C LYS A 15 1.24 8.90 -1.42
N VAL A 16 1.43 7.81 -0.67
CA VAL A 16 2.16 6.66 -1.20
C VAL A 16 1.39 6.04 -2.37
N ILE A 17 0.07 5.87 -2.23
CA ILE A 17 -0.73 5.28 -3.31
C ILE A 17 -0.67 6.16 -4.55
N GLN A 18 -0.76 7.47 -4.39
CA GLN A 18 -0.66 8.40 -5.51
C GLN A 18 0.71 8.28 -6.19
N SER A 19 1.77 8.17 -5.41
CA SER A 19 3.12 8.05 -5.95
C SER A 19 3.35 6.70 -6.64
N LEU A 20 2.88 5.62 -6.06
CA LEU A 20 3.00 4.30 -6.68
C LEU A 20 2.21 4.23 -7.98
N TYR A 21 1.04 4.86 -8.02
CA TYR A 21 0.25 4.97 -9.23
C TYR A 21 1.02 5.70 -10.32
N GLU A 22 1.63 6.83 -9.95
CA GLU A 22 2.42 7.61 -10.88
C GLU A 22 3.61 6.81 -11.43
N ILE A 23 4.28 6.07 -10.57
CA ILE A 23 5.41 5.23 -10.99
C ILE A 23 4.94 4.19 -12.02
N ASP A 24 3.82 3.54 -11.75
CA ASP A 24 3.31 2.50 -12.65
C ASP A 24 2.89 3.06 -14.02
N LEU A 25 2.31 4.25 -14.04
CA LEU A 25 1.78 4.79 -15.29
C LEU A 25 2.78 5.59 -16.11
N SER A 26 3.65 6.34 -15.42
CA SER A 26 4.56 7.25 -16.12
C SER A 26 6.00 6.78 -16.13
N GLY A 27 6.31 5.73 -15.35
CA GLY A 27 7.68 5.28 -15.25
C GLY A 27 8.56 6.19 -14.40
N SER A 28 7.94 7.05 -13.57
CA SER A 28 8.71 7.94 -12.70
C SER A 28 9.62 7.15 -11.78
N ASP A 29 10.80 7.71 -11.52
CA ASP A 29 11.76 7.10 -10.63
C ASP A 29 11.44 7.49 -9.19
N VAL A 30 11.51 6.52 -8.28
CA VAL A 30 11.33 6.78 -6.85
C VAL A 30 12.26 7.88 -6.37
N LYS A 31 13.50 7.90 -6.88
CA LYS A 31 14.46 8.93 -6.49
C LYS A 31 13.99 10.33 -6.85
N GLU A 32 13.31 10.48 -7.97
CA GLU A 32 12.76 11.78 -8.37
C GLU A 32 11.67 12.23 -7.41
N ILE A 33 10.80 11.29 -7.03
CA ILE A 33 9.73 11.61 -6.10
C ILE A 33 10.29 12.00 -4.74
N LEU A 34 11.35 11.34 -4.31
CA LEU A 34 11.96 11.61 -3.00
C LEU A 34 12.74 12.90 -2.95
N LYS A 35 12.92 13.59 -4.08
CA LYS A 35 13.54 14.92 -4.08
C LYS A 35 12.62 15.96 -3.45
N ASP A 36 11.33 15.68 -3.36
CA ASP A 36 10.38 16.62 -2.73
C ASP A 36 10.47 16.49 -1.21
N LEU A 37 11.36 17.27 -0.62
CA LEU A 37 11.61 17.24 0.81
C LEU A 37 10.43 17.77 1.62
N SER A 38 9.63 18.66 1.02
CA SER A 38 8.46 19.18 1.73
C SER A 38 7.42 18.08 1.91
N LEU A 39 7.29 17.18 0.95
CA LEU A 39 6.40 16.05 1.03
C LEU A 39 6.83 15.12 2.17
N GLN A 40 8.12 14.83 2.26
CA GLN A 40 8.64 13.98 3.32
C GLN A 40 8.47 14.61 4.70
N SER A 41 8.71 15.92 4.78
CA SER A 41 8.57 16.66 6.03
C SER A 41 7.12 16.67 6.50
N ARG A 42 6.20 16.82 5.56
CA ARG A 42 4.78 16.92 5.88
C ARG A 42 4.16 15.59 6.25
N TYR A 43 4.63 14.52 5.63
CA TYR A 43 4.09 13.17 5.83
C TYR A 43 5.22 12.24 6.29
N PRO A 44 5.44 12.14 7.60
CA PRO A 44 6.63 11.44 8.12
C PRO A 44 6.75 9.97 7.71
N HIS A 45 5.64 9.30 7.43
CA HIS A 45 5.67 7.88 7.05
C HIS A 45 5.81 7.68 5.54
N PHE A 46 5.75 8.75 4.76
CA PHE A 46 5.73 8.65 3.31
C PHE A 46 6.95 7.96 2.74
N LYS A 47 8.13 8.42 3.16
CA LYS A 47 9.38 7.86 2.62
C LYS A 47 9.52 6.38 2.97
N ASP A 48 9.28 6.04 4.24
CA ASP A 48 9.44 4.66 4.68
C ASP A 48 8.49 3.71 3.94
N PHE A 49 7.24 4.11 3.77
CA PHE A 49 6.28 3.30 3.03
C PHE A 49 6.68 3.17 1.56
N LEU A 50 7.00 4.29 0.92
CA LEU A 50 7.32 4.27 -0.51
C LEU A 50 8.57 3.44 -0.78
N VAL A 51 9.63 3.68 -0.03
CA VAL A 51 10.89 2.95 -0.19
C VAL A 51 10.70 1.48 0.17
N GLY A 52 9.96 1.22 1.24
CA GLY A 52 9.71 -0.15 1.67
C GLY A 52 9.00 -0.97 0.61
N VAL A 53 7.94 -0.42 0.04
CA VAL A 53 7.19 -1.11 -1.01
C VAL A 53 8.06 -1.32 -2.25
N THR A 54 8.76 -0.29 -2.70
CA THR A 54 9.53 -0.40 -3.93
C THR A 54 10.73 -1.31 -3.79
N ASN A 55 11.42 -1.29 -2.64
CA ASN A 55 12.56 -2.16 -2.42
C ASN A 55 12.17 -3.63 -2.23
N SER A 56 10.98 -3.88 -1.71
CA SER A 56 10.52 -5.24 -1.42
C SER A 56 9.48 -5.72 -2.42
N LYS A 57 9.33 -5.03 -3.55
CA LYS A 57 8.26 -5.29 -4.51
C LYS A 57 8.22 -6.74 -4.98
N SER A 58 9.38 -7.30 -5.28
CA SER A 58 9.47 -8.67 -5.79
C SER A 58 8.96 -9.68 -4.74
N ASP A 59 9.41 -9.54 -3.50
CA ASP A 59 8.98 -10.42 -2.42
C ASP A 59 7.51 -10.21 -2.11
N ILE A 60 7.05 -8.97 -2.13
CA ILE A 60 5.65 -8.64 -1.88
C ILE A 60 4.77 -9.29 -2.93
N ASP A 61 5.12 -9.13 -4.20
CA ASP A 61 4.32 -9.67 -5.30
C ASP A 61 4.28 -11.19 -5.25
N GLU A 62 5.40 -11.82 -4.91
CA GLU A 62 5.45 -13.27 -4.77
C GLU A 62 4.51 -13.73 -3.66
N THR A 63 4.53 -13.04 -2.53
CA THR A 63 3.64 -13.38 -1.42
C THR A 63 2.18 -13.20 -1.81
N LEU A 64 1.86 -12.07 -2.44
CA LEU A 64 0.47 -11.80 -2.84
C LEU A 64 -0.06 -12.84 -3.82
N THR A 65 0.79 -13.31 -4.72
CA THR A 65 0.40 -14.29 -5.74
C THR A 65 -0.18 -15.55 -5.10
N ASN A 66 0.30 -15.92 -3.91
CA ASN A 66 -0.20 -17.10 -3.22
C ASN A 66 -1.65 -16.97 -2.77
N PHE A 67 -2.18 -15.74 -2.73
CA PHE A 67 -3.53 -15.47 -2.25
C PHE A 67 -4.44 -14.91 -3.33
N MET A 68 -3.95 -14.82 -4.56
CA MET A 68 -4.68 -14.21 -5.66
C MET A 68 -4.97 -15.23 -6.72
N GLU A 69 -6.20 -15.19 -7.25
CA GLU A 69 -6.58 -16.00 -8.41
C GLU A 69 -6.24 -15.27 -9.69
N ARG A 70 -6.17 -13.94 -9.64
CA ARG A 70 -5.87 -13.11 -10.79
C ARG A 70 -4.40 -12.77 -10.79
N ASP A 71 -3.87 -12.54 -11.98
CA ASP A 71 -2.49 -12.08 -12.14
C ASP A 71 -2.39 -10.65 -11.62
N ILE A 72 -1.37 -10.37 -10.83
CA ILE A 72 -1.21 -9.04 -10.25
C ILE A 72 -1.07 -7.97 -11.34
N SER A 73 -0.46 -8.32 -12.47
CA SER A 73 -0.31 -7.39 -13.58
C SER A 73 -1.63 -7.04 -14.26
N SER A 74 -2.67 -7.86 -14.06
CA SER A 74 -3.99 -7.62 -14.67
C SER A 74 -4.87 -6.71 -13.83
N LEU A 75 -4.44 -6.38 -12.61
CA LEU A 75 -5.23 -5.55 -11.73
C LEU A 75 -5.17 -4.08 -12.12
N ASP A 76 -6.24 -3.35 -11.77
CA ASP A 76 -6.23 -1.90 -11.78
C ASP A 76 -5.03 -1.41 -10.96
N PRO A 77 -4.30 -0.38 -11.42
CA PRO A 77 -3.11 0.08 -10.70
C PRO A 77 -3.35 0.49 -9.25
N ILE A 78 -4.54 1.03 -8.95
CA ILE A 78 -4.84 1.38 -7.56
C ILE A 78 -5.00 0.13 -6.71
N GLU A 79 -5.73 -0.86 -7.20
CA GLU A 79 -5.90 -2.13 -6.47
C GLU A 79 -4.57 -2.81 -6.27
N ARG A 80 -3.76 -2.87 -7.33
CA ARG A 80 -2.46 -3.51 -7.28
C ARG A 80 -1.56 -2.85 -6.24
N ASN A 81 -1.48 -1.53 -6.27
CA ASN A 81 -0.58 -0.83 -5.36
C ASN A 81 -1.11 -0.78 -3.94
N THR A 82 -2.42 -0.79 -3.76
CA THR A 82 -3.00 -0.89 -2.42
C THR A 82 -2.67 -2.24 -1.82
N LEU A 83 -2.77 -3.31 -2.60
CA LEU A 83 -2.38 -4.64 -2.13
C LEU A 83 -0.89 -4.68 -1.77
N ARG A 84 -0.04 -4.05 -2.58
CA ARG A 84 1.39 -4.01 -2.30
C ARG A 84 1.69 -3.27 -1.00
N LEU A 85 1.06 -2.12 -0.79
CA LEU A 85 1.26 -1.37 0.44
C LEU A 85 0.78 -2.16 1.65
N ALA A 86 -0.39 -2.77 1.54
CA ALA A 86 -0.93 -3.57 2.64
C ALA A 86 -0.03 -4.74 2.96
N ALA A 87 0.44 -5.46 1.95
CA ALA A 87 1.34 -6.59 2.16
C ALA A 87 2.64 -6.13 2.81
N TYR A 88 3.17 -4.98 2.36
CA TYR A 88 4.36 -4.43 3.00
C TYR A 88 4.12 -4.19 4.48
N GLU A 89 3.00 -3.56 4.84
CA GLU A 89 2.73 -3.29 6.24
C GLU A 89 2.53 -4.57 7.04
N MET A 90 1.86 -5.57 6.46
CA MET A 90 1.67 -6.84 7.15
C MET A 90 2.97 -7.59 7.39
N LEU A 91 3.90 -7.51 6.46
CA LEU A 91 5.12 -8.31 6.51
C LEU A 91 6.26 -7.60 7.23
N PHE A 92 6.31 -6.28 7.18
CA PHE A 92 7.48 -5.53 7.60
C PHE A 92 7.23 -4.47 8.66
N THR A 93 5.99 -4.29 9.12
CA THR A 93 5.70 -3.32 10.17
C THR A 93 4.89 -3.98 11.27
N GLU A 94 4.67 -3.23 12.35
CA GLU A 94 3.92 -3.72 13.50
C GLU A 94 2.48 -3.19 13.50
N THR A 95 2.03 -2.64 12.39
CA THR A 95 0.66 -2.13 12.31
C THR A 95 -0.33 -3.27 12.45
N ASP A 96 -1.37 -3.07 13.23
CA ASP A 96 -2.41 -4.08 13.42
C ASP A 96 -3.10 -4.39 12.09
N VAL A 97 -3.29 -5.67 11.82
CA VAL A 97 -3.84 -6.11 10.54
C VAL A 97 -5.23 -5.54 10.28
N PRO A 98 -6.16 -5.48 11.25
CA PRO A 98 -7.46 -4.85 10.98
C PRO A 98 -7.32 -3.40 10.50
N ILE A 99 -6.35 -2.65 11.01
CA ILE A 99 -6.11 -1.29 10.55
C ILE A 99 -5.64 -1.30 9.10
N ILE A 100 -4.73 -2.22 8.77
CA ILE A 100 -4.21 -2.33 7.41
C ILE A 100 -5.34 -2.63 6.43
N ILE A 101 -6.21 -3.57 6.77
CA ILE A 101 -7.32 -3.95 5.90
C ILE A 101 -8.30 -2.80 5.74
N ASN A 102 -8.67 -2.14 6.84
CA ASN A 102 -9.60 -1.01 6.77
C ASN A 102 -9.03 0.14 5.93
N GLU A 103 -7.74 0.42 6.08
CA GLU A 103 -7.10 1.45 5.27
C GLU A 103 -7.04 1.07 3.80
N SER A 104 -6.83 -0.21 3.52
CA SER A 104 -6.80 -0.68 2.14
C SER A 104 -8.16 -0.55 1.48
N ILE A 105 -9.22 -0.85 2.20
CA ILE A 105 -10.58 -0.65 1.71
C ILE A 105 -10.83 0.84 1.47
N ARG A 106 -10.43 1.69 2.41
CA ARG A 106 -10.60 3.14 2.26
C ARG A 106 -9.89 3.66 1.01
N LEU A 107 -8.64 3.27 0.83
CA LEU A 107 -7.84 3.73 -0.30
C LEU A 107 -8.43 3.27 -1.63
N THR A 108 -8.87 2.02 -1.68
CA THR A 108 -9.43 1.48 -2.90
C THR A 108 -10.75 2.13 -3.25
N LYS A 109 -11.57 2.42 -2.24
CA LYS A 109 -12.83 3.14 -2.48
C LYS A 109 -12.59 4.58 -2.94
N LYS A 110 -11.55 5.21 -2.40
CA LYS A 110 -11.27 6.61 -2.69
C LYS A 110 -10.65 6.81 -4.08
N TYR A 111 -9.76 5.93 -4.47
CA TYR A 111 -8.96 6.12 -5.67
C TYR A 111 -9.20 5.07 -6.76
N GLY A 112 -9.80 3.95 -6.44
CA GLY A 112 -9.95 2.84 -7.35
C GLY A 112 -11.35 2.73 -7.94
N SER A 113 -11.62 1.58 -8.55
CA SER A 113 -12.92 1.30 -9.14
C SER A 113 -13.95 0.99 -8.05
N ALA A 114 -15.24 1.03 -8.45
CA ALA A 114 -16.33 0.89 -7.49
C ALA A 114 -16.29 -0.41 -6.71
N ASP A 115 -15.88 -1.51 -7.35
CA ASP A 115 -15.91 -2.83 -6.72
C ASP A 115 -14.53 -3.36 -6.37
N GLY A 116 -13.47 -2.59 -6.65
CA GLY A 116 -12.10 -3.05 -6.41
C GLY A 116 -11.84 -3.38 -4.95
N HIS A 117 -12.49 -2.66 -4.03
CA HIS A 117 -12.27 -2.88 -2.60
C HIS A 117 -12.72 -4.28 -2.16
N LYS A 118 -13.67 -4.87 -2.86
CA LYS A 118 -14.13 -6.22 -2.50
C LYS A 118 -13.05 -7.25 -2.78
N TYR A 119 -12.39 -7.13 -3.91
CA TYR A 119 -11.31 -8.04 -4.26
C TYR A 119 -10.11 -7.84 -3.33
N VAL A 120 -9.74 -6.59 -3.08
CA VAL A 120 -8.63 -6.26 -2.18
C VAL A 120 -8.89 -6.84 -0.80
N ASN A 121 -10.09 -6.64 -0.27
CA ASN A 121 -10.46 -7.17 1.04
C ASN A 121 -10.34 -8.70 1.07
N ALA A 122 -10.83 -9.37 0.02
CA ALA A 122 -10.80 -10.83 -0.03
C ALA A 122 -9.37 -11.37 -0.02
N VAL A 123 -8.48 -10.75 -0.79
CA VAL A 123 -7.09 -11.17 -0.86
C VAL A 123 -6.41 -10.97 0.50
N LEU A 124 -6.59 -9.81 1.11
CA LEU A 124 -5.96 -9.50 2.38
C LEU A 124 -6.51 -10.35 3.52
N ASP A 125 -7.79 -10.68 3.47
CA ASP A 125 -8.39 -11.55 4.46
C ASP A 125 -7.77 -12.95 4.40
N LYS A 126 -7.58 -13.48 3.20
CA LYS A 126 -6.91 -14.77 3.03
C LYS A 126 -5.48 -14.73 3.58
N MET A 127 -4.78 -13.65 3.28
CA MET A 127 -3.41 -13.49 3.74
C MET A 127 -3.35 -13.43 5.26
N TYR A 128 -4.28 -12.68 5.86
CA TYR A 128 -4.36 -12.58 7.30
C TYR A 128 -4.59 -13.95 7.94
N LYS A 129 -5.59 -14.68 7.45
CA LYS A 129 -5.92 -15.99 8.02
C LYS A 129 -4.77 -16.97 7.88
N SER A 130 -4.06 -16.92 6.78
CA SER A 130 -2.95 -17.83 6.56
C SER A 130 -1.75 -17.53 7.45
N LYS A 131 -1.42 -16.25 7.64
CA LYS A 131 -0.18 -15.86 8.30
C LYS A 131 -0.35 -15.46 9.75
N PHE A 132 -1.49 -14.93 10.12
CA PHE A 132 -1.63 -14.28 11.43
C PHE A 132 -2.75 -14.86 12.28
N GLU A 133 -3.68 -15.59 11.69
CA GLU A 133 -4.80 -16.16 12.43
C GLU A 133 -4.70 -17.69 12.42
N LYS A 134 -3.53 -18.19 12.76
CA LYS A 134 -3.33 -19.63 12.81
C LYS A 134 -3.94 -20.20 14.05
N THR A 135 -4.73 -21.25 13.89
CA THR A 135 -5.23 -22.03 15.00
C THR A 135 -4.55 -23.37 14.98
N GLU A 136 -4.22 -23.86 16.14
CA GLU A 136 -3.55 -25.15 16.27
C GLU A 136 -4.49 -26.26 16.52
#